data_e603cec64cfb4fddb4e6220dfb2d5035
#
_entry.id   e603cec64cfb4fddb4e6220dfb2d5035
#
_cell.length_a   1.000
_cell.length_b   1.000
_cell.length_c   1.000
_cell.angle_alpha   90.00
_cell.angle_beta   90.00
_cell.angle_gamma   90.00
#
_symmetry.space_group_name_H-M   'P 1'
#
loop_
_entity.id
_entity.type
_entity.pdbx_description
1 polymer ?
#
loop_
_entity_poly.entity_id
_entity_poly.type
_entity_poly.pdbx_seq_one_letter_code
_entity_poly.pdbx_strand_id
1 'polypeptide(L)'
;MQAPTHEIYLDCNATTPVLPAARDAAQRALMGQFGNPSSSHSAGLRAKALLEDVRARAARVLGAGDGQLLFVSGATEGIQTAVLSALCAARARREAGEALSGPILLGATEHKAVPQAVAHWNQLLGLNLPVLTVPVNTQGLHDLAFLQQHLPGATLLCTMAANNETGVVSDIAGIEATLQASGSRALWLVDCVQALGKLELNLAATRIDYAPFSGHKLYAPKGIGMLYVRAGSPYTALMAGGGQEGGQRAGTENMPGIAALGAVLQALEDGGDAVFRSHAQLADYRARLADALREALPGVVFNMPFEGSLPTTLNFSVPGMDSKTLLNVFDAAGMRISAGSACSAAKAEPSYVLQAMCLPAWQTEGAVRLSIGATVDAAFTDEACARIASCGQVLRACVPGAAPAHGGPTLAIECASEGGLSADALDDFFQRHPNARMVDVRDVAEHQASHNWLPWTQVTALNVPLETLRHNMPADLSQAFGPVVMFCRSGARSRQAAALLRARGHAQVWHLEGGVALAEMA
;
A
#
# COMPACT_ATOMS: atom_id res chain seq x y z
N MET A 1 8.35 9.84 -22.05
CA MET A 1 6.89 9.93 -22.21
C MET A 1 6.34 10.31 -20.83
N GLN A 2 5.76 11.47 -20.68
CA GLN A 2 5.00 11.84 -19.50
C GLN A 2 3.76 10.95 -19.48
N ALA A 3 3.44 10.37 -18.30
CA ALA A 3 2.17 9.70 -18.12
C ALA A 3 1.02 10.65 -18.47
N PRO A 4 -0.09 10.15 -19.01
CA PRO A 4 -1.22 11.01 -19.37
C PRO A 4 -1.66 11.82 -18.15
N THR A 5 -1.85 13.10 -18.34
CA THR A 5 -2.09 14.17 -17.35
C THR A 5 -3.43 14.06 -16.60
N HIS A 6 -4.02 12.87 -16.50
CA HIS A 6 -5.40 12.68 -16.04
C HIS A 6 -5.54 11.92 -14.71
N GLU A 7 -4.47 11.37 -14.15
CA GLU A 7 -4.54 10.54 -12.94
C GLU A 7 -3.93 11.24 -11.72
N ILE A 8 -4.68 11.30 -10.62
CA ILE A 8 -4.22 11.77 -9.32
C ILE A 8 -3.96 10.58 -8.41
N TYR A 9 -2.67 10.22 -8.25
CA TYR A 9 -2.26 9.07 -7.44
C TYR A 9 -2.12 9.43 -5.97
N LEU A 10 -3.03 8.95 -5.15
CA LEU A 10 -3.16 9.23 -3.71
C LEU A 10 -3.08 7.94 -2.87
N ASP A 11 -2.28 6.95 -3.34
CA ASP A 11 -2.07 5.68 -2.64
C ASP A 11 -0.58 5.37 -2.39
N CYS A 12 0.21 6.41 -2.06
CA CYS A 12 1.65 6.30 -1.89
C CYS A 12 2.08 5.41 -0.71
N ASN A 13 1.20 5.16 0.27
CA ASN A 13 1.46 4.17 1.32
C ASN A 13 1.41 2.72 0.80
N ALA A 14 0.72 2.45 -0.31
CA ALA A 14 0.74 1.13 -0.95
C ALA A 14 2.01 0.92 -1.78
N THR A 15 2.38 1.89 -2.60
CA THR A 15 3.62 1.94 -3.40
C THR A 15 3.79 3.34 -3.95
N THR A 16 5.02 3.72 -4.31
CA THR A 16 5.29 5.02 -4.96
C THR A 16 5.75 4.83 -6.40
N PRO A 17 5.56 5.81 -7.29
CA PRO A 17 6.26 5.87 -8.57
C PRO A 17 7.79 5.85 -8.34
N VAL A 18 8.54 5.37 -9.32
CA VAL A 18 10.01 5.40 -9.23
C VAL A 18 10.52 6.79 -9.58
N LEU A 19 11.40 7.35 -8.75
CA LEU A 19 12.07 8.62 -9.06
C LEU A 19 12.83 8.53 -10.39
N PRO A 20 12.82 9.59 -11.23
CA PRO A 20 13.62 9.62 -12.46
C PRO A 20 15.11 9.32 -12.21
N ALA A 21 15.71 9.92 -11.17
CA ALA A 21 17.10 9.65 -10.78
C ALA A 21 17.33 8.18 -10.40
N ALA A 22 16.36 7.54 -9.73
CA ALA A 22 16.43 6.12 -9.36
C ALA A 22 16.33 5.21 -10.60
N ARG A 23 15.41 5.52 -11.53
CA ARG A 23 15.32 4.83 -12.83
C ARG A 23 16.64 4.91 -13.59
N ASP A 24 17.19 6.09 -13.71
CA ASP A 24 18.43 6.35 -14.46
C ASP A 24 19.63 5.65 -13.81
N ALA A 25 19.68 5.61 -12.47
CA ALA A 25 20.71 4.87 -11.73
C ALA A 25 20.58 3.35 -11.96
N ALA A 26 19.35 2.80 -11.93
CA ALA A 26 19.11 1.39 -12.27
C ALA A 26 19.56 1.06 -13.70
N GLN A 27 19.23 1.91 -14.67
CA GLN A 27 19.62 1.74 -16.06
C GLN A 27 21.15 1.78 -16.23
N ARG A 28 21.85 2.72 -15.58
CA ARG A 28 23.32 2.73 -15.60
C ARG A 28 23.92 1.47 -15.00
N ALA A 29 23.35 0.94 -13.92
CA ALA A 29 23.81 -0.30 -13.31
C ALA A 29 23.60 -1.50 -14.24
N LEU A 30 22.47 -1.59 -14.93
CA LEU A 30 22.16 -2.65 -15.89
C LEU A 30 23.12 -2.64 -17.09
N MET A 31 23.44 -1.47 -17.63
CA MET A 31 24.17 -1.34 -18.89
C MET A 31 25.68 -1.23 -18.70
N GLY A 32 26.15 -0.54 -17.67
CA GLY A 32 27.57 -0.17 -17.48
C GLY A 32 28.24 -0.72 -16.22
N GLN A 33 27.47 -1.09 -15.20
CA GLN A 33 27.98 -1.56 -13.90
C GLN A 33 27.45 -2.98 -13.56
N PHE A 34 27.27 -3.80 -14.61
CA PHE A 34 26.68 -5.13 -14.53
C PHE A 34 27.59 -6.20 -13.90
N GLY A 35 28.81 -5.84 -13.48
CA GLY A 35 29.76 -6.78 -12.91
C GLY A 35 29.22 -7.45 -11.64
N ASN A 36 29.66 -8.69 -11.40
CA ASN A 36 29.38 -9.38 -10.14
C ASN A 36 30.30 -8.80 -9.04
N PRO A 37 29.79 -8.24 -7.93
CA PRO A 37 30.59 -7.67 -6.85
C PRO A 37 31.61 -8.63 -6.24
N SER A 38 31.40 -9.94 -6.37
CA SER A 38 32.33 -10.97 -5.88
C SER A 38 33.53 -11.22 -6.80
N SER A 39 33.54 -10.65 -8.03
CA SER A 39 34.61 -10.84 -9.00
C SER A 39 35.77 -9.89 -8.78
N SER A 40 37.00 -10.41 -8.93
CA SER A 40 38.23 -9.63 -8.70
C SER A 40 38.66 -8.74 -9.88
N HIS A 41 38.05 -8.89 -11.07
CA HIS A 41 38.35 -8.05 -12.23
C HIS A 41 37.65 -6.68 -12.13
N SER A 42 38.07 -5.72 -12.96
CA SER A 42 37.64 -4.32 -12.89
C SER A 42 36.12 -4.12 -12.93
N ALA A 43 35.36 -4.93 -13.66
CA ALA A 43 33.90 -4.81 -13.70
C ALA A 43 33.28 -5.21 -12.35
N GLY A 44 33.77 -6.27 -11.70
CA GLY A 44 33.34 -6.66 -10.37
C GLY A 44 33.70 -5.62 -9.28
N LEU A 45 34.93 -5.08 -9.35
CA LEU A 45 35.37 -4.05 -8.43
C LEU A 45 34.52 -2.76 -8.51
N ARG A 46 34.10 -2.35 -9.71
CA ARG A 46 33.16 -1.22 -9.88
C ARG A 46 31.81 -1.50 -9.27
N ALA A 47 31.27 -2.71 -9.48
CA ALA A 47 29.99 -3.11 -8.88
C ALA A 47 30.09 -3.15 -7.35
N LYS A 48 31.18 -3.70 -6.80
CA LYS A 48 31.46 -3.70 -5.37
C LYS A 48 31.55 -2.29 -4.79
N ALA A 49 32.26 -1.37 -5.46
CA ALA A 49 32.37 0.02 -5.03
C ALA A 49 31.00 0.70 -4.96
N LEU A 50 30.14 0.48 -5.96
CA LEU A 50 28.75 0.97 -5.94
C LEU A 50 27.95 0.40 -4.76
N LEU A 51 28.04 -0.91 -4.52
CA LEU A 51 27.37 -1.59 -3.41
C LEU A 51 27.74 -0.95 -2.07
N GLU A 52 29.05 -0.78 -1.82
CA GLU A 52 29.57 -0.24 -0.57
C GLU A 52 29.25 1.27 -0.41
N ASP A 53 29.28 2.05 -1.50
CA ASP A 53 28.86 3.46 -1.46
C ASP A 53 27.39 3.60 -1.05
N VAL A 54 26.50 2.82 -1.65
CA VAL A 54 25.08 2.84 -1.29
C VAL A 54 24.85 2.37 0.15
N ARG A 55 25.58 1.36 0.62
CA ARG A 55 25.52 0.89 2.01
C ARG A 55 25.97 1.98 2.98
N ALA A 56 27.09 2.63 2.71
CA ALA A 56 27.61 3.72 3.54
C ALA A 56 26.62 4.90 3.61
N ARG A 57 26.00 5.22 2.49
CA ARG A 57 24.95 6.25 2.41
C ARG A 57 23.72 5.87 3.24
N ALA A 58 23.24 4.64 3.08
CA ALA A 58 22.14 4.13 3.88
C ALA A 58 22.45 4.20 5.38
N ALA A 59 23.68 3.87 5.79
CA ALA A 59 24.12 3.98 7.18
C ALA A 59 24.03 5.42 7.71
N ARG A 60 24.42 6.41 6.91
CA ARG A 60 24.31 7.83 7.30
C ARG A 60 22.87 8.28 7.40
N VAL A 61 22.05 8.00 6.37
CA VAL A 61 20.63 8.41 6.33
C VAL A 61 19.82 7.81 7.47
N LEU A 62 20.14 6.58 7.90
CA LEU A 62 19.44 5.88 8.98
C LEU A 62 20.07 6.15 10.37
N GLY A 63 21.21 6.83 10.44
CA GLY A 63 21.96 6.94 11.69
C GLY A 63 22.30 5.58 12.27
N ALA A 64 22.81 4.65 11.43
CA ALA A 64 23.00 3.24 11.81
C ALA A 64 24.15 2.99 12.77
N GLY A 65 25.11 3.93 12.91
CA GLY A 65 26.31 3.77 13.75
C GLY A 65 27.11 2.52 13.36
N ASP A 66 27.44 1.69 14.35
CA ASP A 66 28.15 0.42 14.14
C ASP A 66 27.21 -0.74 13.75
N GLY A 67 25.92 -0.49 13.58
CA GLY A 67 24.94 -1.47 13.12
C GLY A 67 25.18 -1.90 11.68
N GLN A 68 24.73 -3.09 11.35
CA GLN A 68 24.85 -3.67 10.01
C GLN A 68 23.63 -3.31 9.14
N LEU A 69 23.87 -3.09 7.86
CA LEU A 69 22.83 -2.90 6.86
C LEU A 69 22.96 -3.96 5.77
N LEU A 70 21.90 -4.71 5.57
CA LEU A 70 21.83 -5.78 4.57
C LEU A 70 20.83 -5.38 3.48
N PHE A 71 21.19 -5.58 2.22
CA PHE A 71 20.23 -5.44 1.12
C PHE A 71 19.40 -6.71 0.99
N VAL A 72 18.09 -6.52 0.98
CA VAL A 72 17.08 -7.58 0.90
C VAL A 72 16.09 -7.27 -0.24
N SER A 73 15.25 -8.23 -0.62
CA SER A 73 14.26 -8.02 -1.68
C SER A 73 13.12 -7.07 -1.30
N GLY A 74 12.97 -6.79 -0.02
CA GLY A 74 11.94 -5.92 0.54
C GLY A 74 11.75 -6.18 2.03
N ALA A 75 10.89 -5.39 2.67
CA ALA A 75 10.67 -5.46 4.11
C ALA A 75 10.19 -6.84 4.58
N THR A 76 9.40 -7.56 3.78
CA THR A 76 8.95 -8.91 4.15
C THR A 76 10.12 -9.87 4.36
N GLU A 77 11.14 -9.86 3.48
CA GLU A 77 12.36 -10.64 3.69
C GLU A 77 13.11 -10.19 4.95
N GLY A 78 13.20 -8.85 5.17
CA GLY A 78 13.81 -8.30 6.38
C GLY A 78 13.09 -8.73 7.66
N ILE A 79 11.75 -8.68 7.68
CA ILE A 79 10.92 -9.14 8.80
C ILE A 79 11.13 -10.63 9.05
N GLN A 80 11.10 -11.46 8.01
CA GLN A 80 11.33 -12.91 8.13
C GLN A 80 12.71 -13.21 8.73
N THR A 81 13.74 -12.51 8.26
CA THR A 81 15.12 -12.66 8.75
C THR A 81 15.26 -12.22 10.20
N ALA A 82 14.66 -11.09 10.56
CA ALA A 82 14.70 -10.55 11.93
C ALA A 82 14.01 -11.48 12.93
N VAL A 83 12.79 -11.94 12.61
CA VAL A 83 12.03 -12.86 13.46
C VAL A 83 12.75 -14.21 13.57
N LEU A 84 13.25 -14.77 12.47
CA LEU A 84 14.08 -15.99 12.48
C LEU A 84 15.28 -15.82 13.40
N SER A 85 16.01 -14.71 13.26
CA SER A 85 17.22 -14.44 14.05
C SER A 85 16.91 -14.38 15.56
N ALA A 86 15.86 -13.64 15.92
CA ALA A 86 15.43 -13.52 17.31
C ALA A 86 15.00 -14.86 17.90
N LEU A 87 14.24 -15.66 17.16
CA LEU A 87 13.73 -16.94 17.64
C LEU A 87 14.80 -18.04 17.62
N CYS A 88 15.76 -18.03 16.70
CA CYS A 88 16.94 -18.91 16.75
C CYS A 88 17.79 -18.62 17.98
N ALA A 89 18.00 -17.34 18.33
CA ALA A 89 18.70 -16.97 19.56
C ALA A 89 17.94 -17.44 20.81
N ALA A 90 16.62 -17.31 20.81
CA ALA A 90 15.77 -17.83 21.88
C ALA A 90 15.89 -19.37 22.00
N ARG A 91 15.87 -20.07 20.87
CA ARG A 91 16.07 -21.53 20.84
C ARG A 91 17.41 -21.94 21.42
N ALA A 92 18.51 -21.28 21.02
CA ALA A 92 19.84 -21.55 21.53
C ALA A 92 19.94 -21.35 23.06
N ARG A 93 19.30 -20.31 23.60
CA ARG A 93 19.21 -20.06 25.04
C ARG A 93 18.46 -21.19 25.76
N ARG A 94 17.35 -21.68 25.20
CA ARG A 94 16.60 -22.81 25.75
C ARG A 94 17.41 -24.10 25.72
N GLU A 95 18.15 -24.37 24.65
CA GLU A 95 19.05 -25.51 24.51
C GLU A 95 20.22 -25.44 25.50
N ALA A 96 20.65 -24.24 25.89
CA ALA A 96 21.63 -23.97 26.94
C ALA A 96 21.05 -24.09 28.36
N GLY A 97 19.78 -24.46 28.53
CA GLY A 97 19.15 -24.69 29.82
C GLY A 97 18.45 -23.48 30.45
N GLU A 98 18.32 -22.35 29.72
CA GLU A 98 17.50 -21.24 30.21
C GLU A 98 16.01 -21.61 30.17
N ALA A 99 15.28 -21.29 31.23
CA ALA A 99 13.82 -21.44 31.27
C ALA A 99 13.17 -20.34 30.39
N LEU A 100 13.00 -20.64 29.12
CA LEU A 100 12.34 -19.74 28.16
C LEU A 100 10.86 -20.08 28.09
N SER A 101 10.04 -19.31 28.80
CA SER A 101 8.57 -19.38 28.77
C SER A 101 7.93 -18.03 28.46
N GLY A 102 8.74 -16.98 28.24
CA GLY A 102 8.26 -15.63 28.05
C GLY A 102 7.61 -15.41 26.70
N PRO A 103 6.62 -14.50 26.63
CA PRO A 103 5.85 -14.29 25.42
C PRO A 103 6.64 -13.57 24.32
N ILE A 104 6.11 -13.67 23.10
CA ILE A 104 6.35 -12.73 22.02
C ILE A 104 5.28 -11.65 22.14
N LEU A 105 5.68 -10.39 22.24
CA LEU A 105 4.77 -9.24 22.28
C LEU A 105 4.63 -8.66 20.87
N LEU A 106 3.40 -8.56 20.39
CA LEU A 106 3.08 -8.17 19.01
C LEU A 106 2.11 -6.99 19.03
N GLY A 107 2.48 -5.85 18.44
CA GLY A 107 1.60 -4.69 18.32
C GLY A 107 0.30 -5.05 17.59
N ALA A 108 -0.84 -4.58 18.10
CA ALA A 108 -2.16 -4.87 17.54
C ALA A 108 -2.36 -4.32 16.12
N THR A 109 -1.56 -3.35 15.72
CA THR A 109 -1.66 -2.64 14.44
C THR A 109 -0.55 -2.98 13.45
N GLU A 110 0.23 -4.05 13.73
CA GLU A 110 1.34 -4.47 12.88
C GLU A 110 0.86 -4.87 11.47
N HIS A 111 1.70 -4.58 10.47
CA HIS A 111 1.46 -5.11 9.13
C HIS A 111 1.44 -6.65 9.15
N LYS A 112 0.53 -7.25 8.36
CA LYS A 112 0.30 -8.72 8.33
C LYS A 112 1.57 -9.56 8.15
N ALA A 113 2.64 -9.01 7.57
CA ALA A 113 3.92 -9.71 7.43
C ALA A 113 4.56 -10.07 8.78
N VAL A 114 4.38 -9.23 9.82
CA VAL A 114 4.97 -9.45 11.15
C VAL A 114 4.29 -10.60 11.90
N PRO A 115 2.95 -10.60 12.13
CA PRO A 115 2.29 -11.71 12.80
C PRO A 115 2.44 -13.04 12.05
N GLN A 116 2.45 -13.00 10.71
CA GLN A 116 2.65 -14.20 9.90
C GLN A 116 4.07 -14.77 10.05
N ALA A 117 5.10 -13.90 10.08
CA ALA A 117 6.48 -14.34 10.33
C ALA A 117 6.64 -14.93 11.74
N VAL A 118 6.07 -14.28 12.75
CA VAL A 118 6.09 -14.76 14.14
C VAL A 118 5.43 -16.12 14.24
N ALA A 119 4.23 -16.29 13.71
CA ALA A 119 3.52 -17.57 13.76
C ALA A 119 4.31 -18.68 13.04
N HIS A 120 4.81 -18.39 11.84
CA HIS A 120 5.56 -19.34 11.02
C HIS A 120 6.82 -19.85 11.74
N TRP A 121 7.69 -18.95 12.19
CA TRP A 121 8.97 -19.34 12.78
C TRP A 121 8.81 -19.90 14.19
N ASN A 122 7.87 -19.39 15.00
CA ASN A 122 7.58 -19.92 16.32
C ASN A 122 7.16 -21.40 16.25
N GLN A 123 6.31 -21.74 15.27
CA GLN A 123 5.88 -23.11 15.02
C GLN A 123 7.02 -23.97 14.43
N LEU A 124 7.68 -23.48 13.37
CA LEU A 124 8.70 -24.25 12.64
C LEU A 124 9.92 -24.61 13.52
N LEU A 125 10.33 -23.69 14.39
CA LEU A 125 11.42 -23.92 15.34
C LEU A 125 10.99 -24.73 16.59
N GLY A 126 9.72 -25.09 16.70
CA GLY A 126 9.17 -25.84 17.84
C GLY A 126 9.25 -25.08 19.17
N LEU A 127 9.30 -23.75 19.12
CA LEU A 127 9.36 -22.92 20.33
C LEU A 127 8.01 -22.86 21.03
N ASN A 128 6.94 -22.69 20.27
CA ASN A 128 5.55 -22.60 20.75
C ASN A 128 5.38 -21.58 21.89
N LEU A 129 6.11 -20.46 21.81
CA LEU A 129 6.00 -19.38 22.80
C LEU A 129 4.62 -18.72 22.72
N PRO A 130 4.04 -18.28 23.85
CA PRO A 130 2.83 -17.50 23.84
C PRO A 130 3.01 -16.22 23.03
N VAL A 131 2.02 -15.83 22.26
CA VAL A 131 1.98 -14.54 21.53
C VAL A 131 0.93 -13.68 22.18
N LEU A 132 1.33 -12.53 22.72
CA LEU A 132 0.44 -11.57 23.34
C LEU A 132 0.35 -10.33 22.46
N THR A 133 -0.88 -9.92 22.16
CA THR A 133 -1.12 -8.69 21.41
C THR A 133 -1.03 -7.49 22.33
N VAL A 134 -0.15 -6.54 22.01
CA VAL A 134 -0.02 -5.27 22.71
C VAL A 134 -1.15 -4.36 22.24
N PRO A 135 -2.10 -3.98 23.12
CA PRO A 135 -3.20 -3.13 22.73
C PRO A 135 -2.75 -1.73 22.29
N VAL A 136 -3.62 -1.06 21.56
CA VAL A 136 -3.49 0.37 21.25
C VAL A 136 -4.72 1.13 21.76
N ASN A 137 -4.54 2.41 22.04
CA ASN A 137 -5.67 3.29 22.38
C ASN A 137 -6.43 3.75 21.10
N THR A 138 -7.47 4.54 21.25
CA THR A 138 -8.26 5.08 20.13
C THR A 138 -7.48 6.03 19.22
N GLN A 139 -6.29 6.46 19.60
CA GLN A 139 -5.36 7.23 18.79
C GLN A 139 -4.32 6.36 18.07
N GLY A 140 -4.34 5.04 18.30
CA GLY A 140 -3.41 4.09 17.70
C GLY A 140 -2.05 3.95 18.39
N LEU A 141 -1.87 4.55 19.57
CA LEU A 141 -0.66 4.46 20.38
C LEU A 141 -0.67 3.22 21.25
N HIS A 142 0.47 2.53 21.35
CA HIS A 142 0.64 1.31 22.14
C HIS A 142 0.44 1.55 23.65
N ASP A 143 -0.16 0.59 24.32
CA ASP A 143 -0.35 0.60 25.78
C ASP A 143 0.98 0.32 26.49
N LEU A 144 1.62 1.38 27.00
CA LEU A 144 2.89 1.27 27.72
C LEU A 144 2.74 0.57 29.08
N ALA A 145 1.57 0.61 29.73
CA ALA A 145 1.33 -0.11 30.98
C ALA A 145 1.26 -1.62 30.72
N PHE A 146 0.61 -2.04 29.62
CA PHE A 146 0.63 -3.42 29.18
C PHE A 146 2.08 -3.90 28.89
N LEU A 147 2.85 -3.07 28.19
CA LEU A 147 4.25 -3.35 27.93
C LEU A 147 5.06 -3.50 29.23
N GLN A 148 4.90 -2.56 30.16
CA GLN A 148 5.60 -2.61 31.46
C GLN A 148 5.31 -3.91 32.22
N GLN A 149 4.08 -4.41 32.17
CA GLN A 149 3.67 -5.65 32.82
C GLN A 149 4.26 -6.89 32.16
N HIS A 150 4.38 -6.95 30.82
CA HIS A 150 4.68 -8.17 30.08
C HIS A 150 6.10 -8.24 29.51
N LEU A 151 6.83 -7.12 29.45
CA LEU A 151 8.22 -7.08 29.00
C LEU A 151 9.18 -7.88 29.89
N PRO A 152 9.04 -7.91 31.23
CA PRO A 152 9.86 -8.79 32.04
C PRO A 152 9.69 -10.26 31.60
N GLY A 153 10.76 -10.87 31.11
CA GLY A 153 10.73 -12.24 30.58
C GLY A 153 10.28 -12.39 29.12
N ALA A 154 9.81 -11.34 28.46
CA ALA A 154 9.48 -11.41 27.04
C ALA A 154 10.70 -11.81 26.18
N THR A 155 10.45 -12.53 25.09
CA THR A 155 11.47 -13.01 24.16
C THR A 155 11.72 -12.03 23.02
N LEU A 156 10.65 -11.51 22.44
CA LEU A 156 10.65 -10.61 21.29
C LEU A 156 9.52 -9.61 21.44
N LEU A 157 9.80 -8.34 21.14
CA LEU A 157 8.81 -7.28 20.94
C LEU A 157 8.81 -6.91 19.47
N CYS A 158 7.62 -6.86 18.86
CA CYS A 158 7.42 -6.35 17.50
C CYS A 158 6.48 -5.16 17.55
N THR A 159 6.93 -4.02 17.04
CA THR A 159 6.13 -2.79 16.86
C THR A 159 6.46 -2.15 15.52
N MET A 160 5.66 -1.19 15.08
CA MET A 160 5.98 -0.40 13.88
C MET A 160 6.31 1.05 14.25
N ALA A 161 7.12 1.71 13.43
CA ALA A 161 7.45 3.12 13.64
C ALA A 161 6.32 4.06 13.23
N ALA A 162 5.61 3.72 12.13
CA ALA A 162 4.42 4.46 11.70
C ALA A 162 3.44 3.53 10.98
N ASN A 163 2.15 3.71 11.26
CA ASN A 163 1.12 2.84 10.72
C ASN A 163 0.80 3.16 9.25
N ASN A 164 0.69 2.14 8.43
CA ASN A 164 0.45 2.26 6.98
C ASN A 164 -0.99 2.64 6.62
N GLU A 165 -1.96 2.45 7.51
CA GLU A 165 -3.37 2.79 7.29
C GLU A 165 -3.72 4.17 7.85
N THR A 166 -3.34 4.45 9.08
CA THR A 166 -3.69 5.69 9.79
C THR A 166 -2.59 6.74 9.73
N GLY A 167 -1.35 6.34 9.47
CA GLY A 167 -0.19 7.23 9.56
C GLY A 167 0.28 7.51 10.99
N VAL A 168 -0.37 6.97 12.01
CA VAL A 168 0.01 7.19 13.41
C VAL A 168 1.45 6.79 13.65
N VAL A 169 2.22 7.71 14.23
CA VAL A 169 3.62 7.50 14.60
C VAL A 169 3.68 6.94 16.02
N SER A 170 4.34 5.80 16.17
CA SER A 170 4.50 5.17 17.48
C SER A 170 5.41 5.98 18.40
N ASP A 171 5.11 5.95 19.70
CA ASP A 171 5.97 6.51 20.73
C ASP A 171 7.20 5.61 20.96
N ILE A 172 8.15 5.65 20.03
CA ILE A 172 9.38 4.86 20.09
C ILE A 172 10.16 5.14 21.39
N ALA A 173 10.23 6.41 21.80
CA ALA A 173 10.93 6.81 23.01
C ALA A 173 10.26 6.25 24.28
N GLY A 174 8.92 6.31 24.38
CA GLY A 174 8.17 5.73 25.48
C GLY A 174 8.27 4.20 25.55
N ILE A 175 8.24 3.53 24.40
CA ILE A 175 8.46 2.07 24.32
C ILE A 175 9.88 1.73 24.76
N GLU A 176 10.88 2.46 24.30
CA GLU A 176 12.28 2.26 24.70
C GLU A 176 12.48 2.48 26.19
N ALA A 177 11.95 3.56 26.76
CA ALA A 177 12.01 3.84 28.20
C ALA A 177 11.37 2.70 29.02
N THR A 178 10.23 2.16 28.52
CA THR A 178 9.55 1.03 29.15
C THR A 178 10.39 -0.25 29.08
N LEU A 179 11.04 -0.52 27.94
CA LEU A 179 11.99 -1.63 27.78
C LEU A 179 13.16 -1.53 28.78
N GLN A 180 13.73 -0.34 28.90
CA GLN A 180 14.84 -0.09 29.82
C GLN A 180 14.40 -0.24 31.30
N ALA A 181 13.28 0.38 31.66
CA ALA A 181 12.74 0.33 33.04
C ALA A 181 12.36 -1.09 33.48
N SER A 182 11.87 -1.93 32.55
CA SER A 182 11.51 -3.33 32.83
C SER A 182 12.72 -4.26 33.00
N GLY A 183 13.94 -3.82 32.66
CA GLY A 183 15.12 -4.67 32.62
C GLY A 183 15.03 -5.82 31.61
N SER A 184 14.10 -5.73 30.66
CA SER A 184 13.83 -6.77 29.67
C SER A 184 15.02 -7.02 28.74
N ARG A 185 15.26 -8.30 28.44
CA ARG A 185 16.23 -8.78 27.44
C ARG A 185 15.55 -9.10 26.11
N ALA A 186 14.26 -8.76 25.96
CA ALA A 186 13.55 -8.94 24.70
C ALA A 186 14.26 -8.22 23.56
N LEU A 187 14.42 -8.91 22.45
CA LEU A 187 14.84 -8.27 21.20
C LEU A 187 13.70 -7.43 20.64
N TRP A 188 14.02 -6.32 20.00
CA TRP A 188 13.01 -5.39 19.51
C TRP A 188 13.11 -5.23 18.00
N LEU A 189 12.07 -5.69 17.29
CA LEU A 189 11.85 -5.44 15.88
C LEU A 189 10.90 -4.26 15.73
N VAL A 190 11.31 -3.26 14.96
CA VAL A 190 10.45 -2.11 14.59
C VAL A 190 10.30 -2.07 13.08
N ASP A 191 9.09 -2.30 12.58
CA ASP A 191 8.77 -2.12 11.16
C ASP A 191 8.88 -0.63 10.79
N CYS A 192 9.95 -0.27 10.07
CA CYS A 192 10.26 1.09 9.63
C CYS A 192 9.86 1.37 8.17
N VAL A 193 9.01 0.55 7.57
CA VAL A 193 8.61 0.67 6.16
C VAL A 193 7.96 2.02 5.85
N GLN A 194 7.18 2.57 6.77
CA GLN A 194 6.55 3.88 6.60
C GLN A 194 7.36 5.03 7.21
N ALA A 195 8.53 4.76 7.80
CA ALA A 195 9.35 5.76 8.48
C ALA A 195 10.41 6.39 7.56
N LEU A 196 11.05 5.60 6.69
CA LEU A 196 12.15 6.07 5.84
C LEU A 196 11.72 7.25 4.96
N GLY A 197 12.43 8.37 5.07
CA GLY A 197 12.17 9.62 4.35
C GLY A 197 10.90 10.37 4.78
N LYS A 198 10.23 9.91 5.87
CA LYS A 198 9.05 10.55 6.45
C LYS A 198 9.25 10.93 7.91
N LEU A 199 10.14 10.24 8.60
CA LEU A 199 10.55 10.51 9.98
C LEU A 199 12.07 10.64 10.02
N GLU A 200 12.55 11.44 10.95
CA GLU A 200 13.98 11.46 11.28
C GLU A 200 14.35 10.17 12.00
N LEU A 201 15.37 9.48 11.52
CA LEU A 201 15.83 8.22 12.05
C LEU A 201 17.26 8.35 12.56
N ASN A 202 17.49 7.85 13.78
CA ASN A 202 18.83 7.68 14.36
C ASN A 202 18.86 6.36 15.10
N LEU A 203 19.02 5.25 14.33
CA LEU A 203 18.88 3.90 14.86
C LEU A 203 19.95 3.57 15.90
N ALA A 204 21.15 4.12 15.77
CA ALA A 204 22.23 3.92 16.76
C ALA A 204 21.89 4.52 18.13
N ALA A 205 21.06 5.56 18.17
CA ALA A 205 20.64 6.18 19.43
C ALA A 205 19.46 5.44 20.10
N THR A 206 18.97 4.34 19.49
CA THR A 206 17.85 3.55 20.00
C THR A 206 18.27 2.15 20.39
N ARG A 207 17.40 1.45 21.13
CA ARG A 207 17.54 0.03 21.44
C ARG A 207 16.90 -0.90 20.39
N ILE A 208 16.53 -0.39 19.24
CA ILE A 208 15.97 -1.19 18.16
C ILE A 208 17.00 -2.20 17.67
N ASP A 209 16.70 -3.49 17.75
CA ASP A 209 17.59 -4.56 17.30
C ASP A 209 17.48 -4.80 15.79
N TYR A 210 16.27 -4.71 15.24
CA TYR A 210 15.99 -4.93 13.82
C TYR A 210 15.04 -3.89 13.27
N ALA A 211 15.41 -3.30 12.13
CA ALA A 211 14.54 -2.37 11.39
C ALA A 211 14.50 -2.73 9.91
N PRO A 212 13.41 -3.32 9.40
CA PRO A 212 13.20 -3.58 7.98
C PRO A 212 12.69 -2.33 7.25
N PHE A 213 13.13 -2.18 5.98
CA PHE A 213 12.75 -1.10 5.07
C PHE A 213 12.40 -1.65 3.69
N SER A 214 11.51 -0.98 2.97
CA SER A 214 11.12 -1.33 1.60
C SER A 214 11.29 -0.15 0.66
N GLY A 215 12.11 -0.30 -0.38
CA GLY A 215 12.44 0.79 -1.29
C GLY A 215 11.24 1.36 -2.05
N HIS A 216 10.29 0.52 -2.45
CA HIS A 216 9.12 0.97 -3.20
C HIS A 216 8.12 1.83 -2.42
N LYS A 217 8.31 2.02 -1.13
CA LYS A 217 7.57 2.98 -0.31
C LYS A 217 8.24 4.37 -0.29
N LEU A 218 9.45 4.46 -0.86
CA LEU A 218 10.24 5.68 -0.98
C LEU A 218 10.84 5.81 -2.38
N TYR A 219 10.02 5.71 -3.43
CA TYR A 219 10.39 6.01 -4.82
C TYR A 219 11.53 5.18 -5.44
N ALA A 220 11.95 4.08 -4.81
CA ALA A 220 12.81 3.09 -5.43
C ALA A 220 11.96 1.99 -6.10
N PRO A 221 12.53 1.15 -6.96
CA PRO A 221 11.82 0.02 -7.55
C PRO A 221 11.34 -1.00 -6.51
N LYS A 222 10.33 -1.78 -6.88
CA LYS A 222 9.97 -3.01 -6.17
C LYS A 222 11.14 -4.02 -6.28
N GLY A 223 11.26 -4.92 -5.30
CA GLY A 223 12.31 -5.96 -5.31
C GLY A 223 13.64 -5.50 -4.68
N ILE A 224 13.65 -4.39 -3.96
CA ILE A 224 14.77 -3.91 -3.15
C ILE A 224 14.28 -3.36 -1.81
N GLY A 225 15.02 -3.66 -0.75
CA GLY A 225 14.82 -3.14 0.59
C GLY A 225 16.11 -3.25 1.41
N MET A 226 16.01 -2.93 2.68
CA MET A 226 17.13 -3.03 3.63
C MET A 226 16.64 -3.63 4.94
N LEU A 227 17.56 -4.31 5.63
CA LEU A 227 17.41 -4.70 7.01
C LEU A 227 18.57 -4.09 7.82
N TYR A 228 18.24 -3.26 8.80
CA TYR A 228 19.18 -2.86 9.84
C TYR A 228 19.21 -3.91 10.94
N VAL A 229 20.41 -4.25 11.38
CA VAL A 229 20.67 -5.11 12.53
C VAL A 229 21.62 -4.39 13.48
N ARG A 230 21.20 -4.14 14.71
CA ARG A 230 22.01 -3.45 15.71
C ARG A 230 23.29 -4.25 16.03
N ALA A 231 24.39 -3.55 16.25
CA ALA A 231 25.65 -4.17 16.65
C ALA A 231 25.44 -5.07 17.89
N GLY A 232 25.90 -6.32 17.81
CA GLY A 232 25.74 -7.32 18.86
C GLY A 232 24.37 -8.01 18.94
N SER A 233 23.38 -7.61 18.15
CA SER A 233 22.11 -8.34 18.08
C SER A 233 22.30 -9.66 17.33
N PRO A 234 21.61 -10.73 17.75
CA PRO A 234 21.70 -12.03 17.10
C PRO A 234 21.29 -11.95 15.62
N TYR A 235 21.98 -12.71 14.77
CA TYR A 235 21.65 -12.81 13.36
C TYR A 235 21.71 -14.27 12.88
N THR A 236 20.70 -14.68 12.13
CA THR A 236 20.64 -15.96 11.43
C THR A 236 20.25 -15.70 9.97
N ALA A 237 21.09 -16.15 9.04
CA ALA A 237 20.81 -15.99 7.62
C ALA A 237 19.54 -16.74 7.21
N LEU A 238 18.59 -16.04 6.60
CA LEU A 238 17.39 -16.65 6.01
C LEU A 238 17.74 -17.47 4.77
N MET A 239 18.70 -16.98 3.97
CA MET A 239 19.21 -17.66 2.77
C MET A 239 20.69 -17.98 2.95
N ALA A 240 21.03 -19.26 3.08
CA ALA A 240 22.39 -19.74 3.10
C ALA A 240 22.91 -19.98 1.68
N GLY A 241 24.22 -19.76 1.46
CA GLY A 241 24.82 -19.96 0.13
C GLY A 241 26.22 -19.40 0.02
N GLY A 242 26.48 -18.59 -1.02
CA GLY A 242 27.78 -17.93 -1.25
C GLY A 242 28.09 -16.83 -0.22
N GLY A 243 29.25 -16.18 -0.36
CA GLY A 243 29.74 -15.18 0.60
C GLY A 243 29.14 -13.77 0.45
N GLN A 244 28.07 -13.59 -0.33
CA GLN A 244 27.43 -12.28 -0.53
C GLN A 244 26.93 -11.70 0.79
N GLU A 245 26.88 -10.38 0.89
CA GLU A 245 26.52 -9.67 2.12
C GLU A 245 27.31 -10.18 3.34
N GLY A 246 28.60 -10.51 3.17
CA GLY A 246 29.41 -11.07 4.25
C GLY A 246 28.98 -12.47 4.71
N GLY A 247 28.29 -13.23 3.86
CA GLY A 247 27.70 -14.53 4.18
C GLY A 247 26.35 -14.45 4.88
N GLN A 248 25.83 -13.26 5.09
CA GLN A 248 24.60 -13.05 5.85
C GLN A 248 23.33 -13.11 4.95
N ARG A 249 23.48 -12.79 3.67
CA ARG A 249 22.39 -12.92 2.70
C ARG A 249 22.95 -13.40 1.37
N ALA A 250 22.87 -14.69 1.11
CA ALA A 250 23.41 -15.30 -0.10
C ALA A 250 22.59 -14.95 -1.35
N GLY A 251 23.21 -15.14 -2.51
CA GLY A 251 22.65 -14.83 -3.82
C GLY A 251 23.21 -13.52 -4.38
N THR A 252 23.49 -13.52 -5.68
CA THR A 252 24.03 -12.34 -6.38
C THR A 252 23.16 -11.12 -6.14
N GLU A 253 23.79 -10.02 -5.80
CA GLU A 253 23.15 -8.79 -5.37
C GLU A 253 22.34 -8.13 -6.50
N ASN A 254 21.19 -7.58 -6.18
CA ASN A 254 20.32 -6.82 -7.11
C ASN A 254 20.93 -5.44 -7.37
N MET A 255 22.02 -5.39 -8.14
CA MET A 255 22.76 -4.15 -8.39
C MET A 255 21.89 -3.03 -8.97
N PRO A 256 20.97 -3.26 -9.92
CA PRO A 256 20.08 -2.20 -10.41
C PRO A 256 19.15 -1.65 -9.33
N GLY A 257 18.59 -2.54 -8.49
CA GLY A 257 17.75 -2.12 -7.36
C GLY A 257 18.52 -1.34 -6.31
N ILE A 258 19.76 -1.78 -5.99
CA ILE A 258 20.67 -1.11 -5.04
C ILE A 258 21.07 0.27 -5.56
N ALA A 259 21.45 0.39 -6.84
CA ALA A 259 21.77 1.67 -7.46
C ALA A 259 20.60 2.66 -7.43
N ALA A 260 19.40 2.16 -7.74
CA ALA A 260 18.17 2.95 -7.67
C ALA A 260 17.87 3.45 -6.26
N LEU A 261 17.97 2.57 -5.26
CA LEU A 261 17.79 2.91 -3.85
C LEU A 261 18.85 3.92 -3.42
N GLY A 262 20.12 3.76 -3.86
CA GLY A 262 21.20 4.69 -3.61
C GLY A 262 20.92 6.11 -4.11
N ALA A 263 20.29 6.25 -5.27
CA ALA A 263 19.89 7.55 -5.81
C ALA A 263 18.77 8.22 -4.97
N VAL A 264 17.85 7.44 -4.44
CA VAL A 264 16.82 7.95 -3.51
C VAL A 264 17.44 8.39 -2.19
N LEU A 265 18.34 7.57 -1.62
CA LEU A 265 19.04 7.91 -0.38
C LEU A 265 19.92 9.15 -0.55
N GLN A 266 20.53 9.34 -1.72
CA GLN A 266 21.26 10.56 -2.05
C GLN A 266 20.35 11.79 -2.02
N ALA A 267 19.18 11.70 -2.63
CA ALA A 267 18.21 12.80 -2.61
C ALA A 267 17.75 13.17 -1.20
N LEU A 268 17.70 12.20 -0.27
CA LEU A 268 17.43 12.48 1.16
C LEU A 268 18.63 13.16 1.84
N GLU A 269 19.84 12.68 1.57
CA GLU A 269 21.08 13.16 2.20
C GLU A 269 21.43 14.59 1.76
N ASP A 270 21.18 14.94 0.49
CA ASP A 270 21.45 16.26 -0.08
C ASP A 270 20.51 17.37 0.44
N GLY A 271 19.65 17.05 1.41
CA GLY A 271 18.73 18.00 2.04
C GLY A 271 17.46 18.27 1.27
N GLY A 272 17.12 17.39 0.39
CA GLY A 272 15.81 17.00 -0.16
C GLY A 272 14.83 18.04 -0.71
N ASP A 273 14.88 19.29 -0.33
CA ASP A 273 13.83 20.28 -0.64
C ASP A 273 13.59 20.49 -2.16
N ALA A 274 14.56 20.16 -3.00
CA ALA A 274 14.39 20.17 -4.44
C ALA A 274 13.60 18.95 -4.97
N VAL A 275 13.65 17.82 -4.27
CA VAL A 275 13.03 16.56 -4.67
C VAL A 275 11.85 16.21 -3.75
N PHE A 276 12.09 16.23 -2.45
CA PHE A 276 11.09 15.90 -1.43
C PHE A 276 10.59 17.17 -0.73
N ARG A 277 9.31 17.25 -0.47
CA ARG A 277 8.72 18.36 0.29
C ARG A 277 9.06 18.23 1.76
N SER A 278 9.25 19.36 2.41
CA SER A 278 9.45 19.41 3.86
C SER A 278 8.22 18.89 4.61
N HIS A 279 8.41 18.45 5.85
CA HIS A 279 7.32 18.02 6.71
C HIS A 279 6.22 19.10 6.84
N ALA A 280 6.61 20.38 6.94
CA ALA A 280 5.66 21.50 7.04
C ALA A 280 4.82 21.66 5.76
N GLN A 281 5.43 21.54 4.57
CA GLN A 281 4.71 21.60 3.29
C GLN A 281 3.72 20.43 3.15
N LEU A 282 4.14 19.22 3.52
CA LEU A 282 3.26 18.04 3.47
C LEU A 282 2.11 18.17 4.48
N ALA A 283 2.35 18.77 5.65
CA ALA A 283 1.32 19.04 6.64
C ALA A 283 0.30 20.07 6.12
N ASP A 284 0.75 21.11 5.42
CA ASP A 284 -0.13 22.08 4.73
C ASP A 284 -0.98 21.38 3.66
N TYR A 285 -0.38 20.56 2.80
CA TYR A 285 -1.10 19.82 1.75
C TYR A 285 -2.13 18.85 2.36
N ARG A 286 -1.77 18.16 3.43
CA ARG A 286 -2.71 17.31 4.17
C ARG A 286 -3.87 18.10 4.74
N ALA A 287 -3.62 19.28 5.31
CA ALA A 287 -4.67 20.14 5.85
C ALA A 287 -5.66 20.58 4.76
N ARG A 288 -5.14 21.05 3.61
CA ARG A 288 -5.95 21.46 2.46
C ARG A 288 -6.82 20.31 1.92
N LEU A 289 -6.26 19.10 1.79
CA LEU A 289 -7.01 17.91 1.39
C LEU A 289 -8.09 17.54 2.42
N ALA A 290 -7.78 17.66 3.72
CA ALA A 290 -8.75 17.41 4.77
C ALA A 290 -9.89 18.43 4.76
N ASP A 291 -9.60 19.70 4.51
CA ASP A 291 -10.63 20.75 4.39
C ASP A 291 -11.51 20.52 3.15
N ALA A 292 -10.92 20.16 2.00
CA ALA A 292 -11.68 19.77 0.83
C ALA A 292 -12.60 18.57 1.09
N LEU A 293 -12.14 17.57 1.86
CA LEU A 293 -12.98 16.43 2.26
C LEU A 293 -14.12 16.86 3.19
N ARG A 294 -13.87 17.79 4.16
CA ARG A 294 -14.92 18.32 5.05
C ARG A 294 -16.02 19.04 4.28
N GLU A 295 -15.64 19.85 3.30
CA GLU A 295 -16.58 20.58 2.46
C GLU A 295 -17.35 19.65 1.51
N ALA A 296 -16.65 18.67 0.92
CA ALA A 296 -17.24 17.76 -0.05
C ALA A 296 -18.15 16.71 0.58
N LEU A 297 -17.79 16.19 1.76
CA LEU A 297 -18.41 15.03 2.41
C LEU A 297 -18.90 15.41 3.81
N PRO A 298 -20.13 15.95 3.94
CA PRO A 298 -20.67 16.35 5.25
C PRO A 298 -20.66 15.20 6.25
N GLY A 299 -20.14 15.47 7.43
CA GLY A 299 -20.03 14.48 8.50
C GLY A 299 -18.82 13.55 8.39
N VAL A 300 -17.87 13.81 7.46
CA VAL A 300 -16.63 13.04 7.38
C VAL A 300 -15.90 13.03 8.73
N VAL A 301 -15.45 11.84 9.14
CA VAL A 301 -14.67 11.63 10.36
C VAL A 301 -13.30 11.11 9.99
N PHE A 302 -12.25 11.73 10.51
CA PHE A 302 -10.88 11.25 10.34
C PHE A 302 -10.56 10.23 11.45
N ASN A 303 -10.09 9.06 11.02
CA ASN A 303 -9.82 7.91 11.90
C ASN A 303 -8.40 7.93 12.49
N MET A 304 -7.80 9.10 12.58
CA MET A 304 -6.43 9.29 13.07
C MET A 304 -6.27 10.71 13.66
N PRO A 305 -5.41 10.88 14.65
CA PRO A 305 -5.06 12.22 15.12
C PRO A 305 -4.23 12.95 14.05
N PHE A 306 -4.43 14.26 13.89
CA PHE A 306 -3.59 15.07 13.01
C PHE A 306 -2.19 15.28 13.61
N GLU A 307 -2.12 15.49 14.91
CA GLU A 307 -0.86 15.50 15.65
C GLU A 307 -0.42 14.06 15.93
N GLY A 308 0.88 13.79 15.81
CA GLY A 308 1.42 12.44 16.03
C GLY A 308 1.14 11.46 14.89
N SER A 309 0.74 11.93 13.70
CA SER A 309 0.64 11.11 12.50
C SER A 309 1.38 11.71 11.31
N LEU A 310 1.83 10.86 10.41
CA LEU A 310 2.55 11.25 9.19
C LEU A 310 1.73 12.27 8.38
N PRO A 311 2.34 13.37 7.94
CA PRO A 311 1.64 14.38 7.14
C PRO A 311 1.28 13.91 5.73
N THR A 312 1.68 12.71 5.38
CA THR A 312 1.39 12.10 4.08
C THR A 312 0.11 11.26 4.07
N THR A 313 -0.60 11.11 5.21
CA THR A 313 -1.68 10.14 5.33
C THR A 313 -2.94 10.77 5.90
N LEU A 314 -4.08 10.49 5.27
CA LEU A 314 -5.42 10.72 5.79
C LEU A 314 -6.17 9.39 5.76
N ASN A 315 -6.76 9.00 6.89
CA ASN A 315 -7.71 7.89 6.97
C ASN A 315 -9.04 8.46 7.44
N PHE A 316 -10.11 8.21 6.70
CA PHE A 316 -11.42 8.80 6.99
C PHE A 316 -12.55 7.85 6.66
N SER A 317 -13.70 8.11 7.27
CA SER A 317 -14.97 7.43 7.02
C SER A 317 -16.09 8.44 6.94
N VAL A 318 -17.15 8.12 6.18
CA VAL A 318 -18.32 8.99 6.01
C VAL A 318 -19.55 8.25 6.52
N PRO A 319 -20.33 8.80 7.48
CA PRO A 319 -21.51 8.15 7.99
C PRO A 319 -22.50 7.78 6.88
N GLY A 320 -22.97 6.53 6.88
CA GLY A 320 -23.91 6.03 5.89
C GLY A 320 -23.33 5.71 4.52
N MET A 321 -22.00 5.81 4.33
CA MET A 321 -21.33 5.42 3.10
C MET A 321 -20.36 4.26 3.37
N ASP A 322 -20.38 3.26 2.52
CA ASP A 322 -19.38 2.20 2.54
C ASP A 322 -18.10 2.60 1.77
N SER A 323 -16.99 1.96 2.12
CA SER A 323 -15.69 2.23 1.49
C SER A 323 -15.71 1.96 -0.02
N LYS A 324 -16.48 0.98 -0.48
CA LYS A 324 -16.57 0.60 -1.89
C LYS A 324 -17.21 1.71 -2.73
N THR A 325 -18.28 2.34 -2.24
CA THR A 325 -18.94 3.48 -2.90
C THR A 325 -17.96 4.65 -3.04
N LEU A 326 -17.26 5.01 -1.96
CA LEU A 326 -16.27 6.08 -1.98
C LEU A 326 -15.14 5.76 -2.98
N LEU A 327 -14.55 4.56 -2.89
CA LEU A 327 -13.48 4.12 -3.79
C LEU A 327 -13.91 4.18 -5.26
N ASN A 328 -15.13 3.75 -5.58
CA ASN A 328 -15.62 3.74 -6.95
C ASN A 328 -15.81 5.15 -7.52
N VAL A 329 -16.37 6.07 -6.73
CA VAL A 329 -16.58 7.45 -7.16
C VAL A 329 -15.26 8.20 -7.33
N PHE A 330 -14.34 8.05 -6.37
CA PHE A 330 -13.02 8.67 -6.47
C PHE A 330 -12.21 8.10 -7.65
N ASP A 331 -12.24 6.79 -7.85
CA ASP A 331 -11.57 6.15 -8.99
C ASP A 331 -12.16 6.64 -10.31
N ALA A 332 -13.49 6.76 -10.41
CA ALA A 332 -14.17 7.28 -11.59
C ALA A 332 -13.81 8.74 -11.89
N ALA A 333 -13.48 9.53 -10.88
CA ALA A 333 -12.94 10.88 -11.00
C ALA A 333 -11.42 10.92 -11.27
N GLY A 334 -10.79 9.80 -11.59
CA GLY A 334 -9.35 9.70 -11.85
C GLY A 334 -8.46 9.83 -10.62
N MET A 335 -8.98 9.60 -9.41
CA MET A 335 -8.24 9.65 -8.15
C MET A 335 -7.99 8.24 -7.63
N ARG A 336 -6.73 7.85 -7.46
CA ARG A 336 -6.34 6.52 -6.97
C ARG A 336 -6.13 6.56 -5.47
N ILE A 337 -7.10 6.06 -4.73
CA ILE A 337 -7.11 5.92 -3.26
C ILE A 337 -7.34 4.46 -2.88
N SER A 338 -7.18 4.09 -1.62
CA SER A 338 -7.38 2.70 -1.18
C SER A 338 -8.32 2.59 0.03
N ALA A 339 -8.93 1.41 0.20
CA ALA A 339 -9.46 1.00 1.51
C ALA A 339 -8.30 0.81 2.48
N GLY A 340 -8.52 1.02 3.77
CA GLY A 340 -7.49 0.99 4.80
C GLY A 340 -6.49 -0.17 4.69
N SER A 341 -6.93 -1.38 4.34
CA SER A 341 -6.06 -2.51 4.05
C SER A 341 -6.01 -2.80 2.55
N ALA A 342 -4.97 -2.32 1.85
CA ALA A 342 -4.77 -2.60 0.42
C ALA A 342 -4.71 -4.11 0.09
N CYS A 343 -4.30 -4.97 1.03
CA CYS A 343 -4.23 -6.43 0.86
C CYS A 343 -5.58 -7.15 0.95
N SER A 344 -6.63 -6.53 1.47
CA SER A 344 -7.98 -7.11 1.62
C SER A 344 -9.04 -6.45 0.75
N ALA A 345 -8.68 -5.53 -0.12
CA ALA A 345 -9.62 -4.86 -1.04
C ALA A 345 -10.45 -5.84 -1.90
N ALA A 346 -9.94 -7.04 -2.16
CA ALA A 346 -10.67 -8.09 -2.86
C ALA A 346 -11.75 -8.79 -2.01
N LYS A 347 -11.70 -8.70 -0.65
CA LYS A 347 -12.59 -9.42 0.27
C LYS A 347 -13.50 -8.52 1.10
N ALA A 348 -13.44 -7.19 0.95
CA ALA A 348 -14.23 -6.23 1.74
C ALA A 348 -14.20 -6.49 3.27
N GLU A 349 -13.05 -6.90 3.81
CA GLU A 349 -12.87 -7.10 5.25
C GLU A 349 -12.69 -5.74 5.94
N PRO A 350 -13.33 -5.52 7.11
CA PRO A 350 -13.12 -4.31 7.91
C PRO A 350 -11.64 -4.14 8.29
N SER A 351 -11.20 -2.90 8.47
CA SER A 351 -9.81 -2.61 8.88
C SER A 351 -9.54 -3.16 10.28
N TYR A 352 -8.65 -4.16 10.39
CA TYR A 352 -8.23 -4.70 11.68
C TYR A 352 -7.45 -3.67 12.52
N VAL A 353 -6.79 -2.70 11.88
CA VAL A 353 -6.11 -1.59 12.55
C VAL A 353 -7.12 -0.72 13.29
N LEU A 354 -8.18 -0.30 12.60
CA LEU A 354 -9.23 0.53 13.20
C LEU A 354 -10.05 -0.26 14.23
N GLN A 355 -10.22 -1.57 14.05
CA GLN A 355 -10.81 -2.45 15.07
C GLN A 355 -9.94 -2.51 16.32
N ALA A 356 -8.62 -2.64 16.17
CA ALA A 356 -7.67 -2.60 17.28
C ALA A 356 -7.69 -1.26 18.03
N MET A 357 -7.96 -0.16 17.33
CA MET A 357 -8.19 1.16 17.90
C MET A 357 -9.56 1.32 18.55
N CYS A 358 -10.38 0.26 18.59
CA CYS A 358 -11.74 0.26 19.16
C CYS A 358 -12.68 1.29 18.51
N LEU A 359 -12.51 1.61 17.23
CA LEU A 359 -13.41 2.51 16.51
C LEU A 359 -14.73 1.81 16.16
N PRO A 360 -15.85 2.57 16.03
CA PRO A 360 -17.15 2.02 15.69
C PRO A 360 -17.16 1.23 14.38
N ALA A 361 -18.01 0.20 14.26
CA ALA A 361 -18.10 -0.68 13.11
C ALA A 361 -18.26 0.09 11.78
N TRP A 362 -19.11 1.11 11.73
CA TRP A 362 -19.32 1.92 10.53
C TRP A 362 -18.04 2.65 10.06
N GLN A 363 -17.14 3.01 10.99
CA GLN A 363 -15.83 3.59 10.64
C GLN A 363 -14.88 2.53 10.10
N THR A 364 -14.82 1.35 10.74
CA THR A 364 -13.90 0.28 10.33
C THR A 364 -14.27 -0.35 8.98
N GLU A 365 -15.56 -0.39 8.65
CA GLU A 365 -16.11 -0.91 7.39
C GLU A 365 -16.09 0.14 6.27
N GLY A 366 -16.34 1.41 6.62
CA GLY A 366 -16.40 2.53 5.68
C GLY A 366 -15.06 3.25 5.46
N ALA A 367 -13.97 2.78 6.06
CA ALA A 367 -12.69 3.48 6.02
C ALA A 367 -12.06 3.54 4.64
N VAL A 368 -11.59 4.73 4.29
CA VAL A 368 -10.82 5.02 3.09
C VAL A 368 -9.53 5.71 3.48
N ARG A 369 -8.42 5.32 2.82
CA ARG A 369 -7.13 5.96 2.99
C ARG A 369 -6.73 6.74 1.75
N LEU A 370 -6.31 7.97 1.96
CA LEU A 370 -5.66 8.85 1.00
C LEU A 370 -4.22 9.07 1.47
N SER A 371 -3.26 8.81 0.61
CA SER A 371 -1.85 9.01 0.96
C SER A 371 -1.08 9.69 -0.16
N ILE A 372 -0.57 10.90 0.13
CA ILE A 372 0.27 11.68 -0.79
C ILE A 372 1.72 11.23 -0.74
N GLY A 373 2.42 11.45 -1.82
CA GLY A 373 3.86 11.24 -1.88
C GLY A 373 4.65 12.47 -1.44
N ALA A 374 5.88 12.27 -1.03
CA ALA A 374 6.77 13.37 -0.64
C ALA A 374 7.24 14.25 -1.82
N THR A 375 6.92 13.90 -3.06
CA THR A 375 7.30 14.64 -4.27
C THR A 375 6.20 15.50 -4.85
N VAL A 376 4.98 15.46 -4.27
CA VAL A 376 3.85 16.26 -4.75
C VAL A 376 4.09 17.76 -4.56
N ASP A 377 3.38 18.57 -5.35
CA ASP A 377 3.45 20.02 -5.28
C ASP A 377 2.08 20.66 -5.03
N ALA A 378 2.05 21.98 -4.98
CA ALA A 378 0.83 22.73 -4.76
C ALA A 378 -0.20 22.52 -5.89
N ALA A 379 0.25 22.45 -7.14
CA ALA A 379 -0.63 22.25 -8.29
C ALA A 379 -1.32 20.88 -8.27
N PHE A 380 -0.57 19.83 -7.91
CA PHE A 380 -1.14 18.50 -7.67
C PHE A 380 -2.19 18.53 -6.54
N THR A 381 -1.92 19.25 -5.46
CA THR A 381 -2.83 19.37 -4.32
C THR A 381 -4.09 20.14 -4.70
N ASP A 382 -3.96 21.22 -5.47
CA ASP A 382 -5.10 22.02 -5.97
C ASP A 382 -6.03 21.17 -6.84
N GLU A 383 -5.46 20.41 -7.77
CA GLU A 383 -6.22 19.50 -8.63
C GLU A 383 -6.91 18.39 -7.82
N ALA A 384 -6.21 17.81 -6.83
CA ALA A 384 -6.81 16.82 -5.95
C ALA A 384 -8.00 17.40 -5.16
N CYS A 385 -7.89 18.61 -4.63
CA CYS A 385 -8.97 19.30 -3.93
C CYS A 385 -10.17 19.57 -4.86
N ALA A 386 -9.93 20.01 -6.10
CA ALA A 386 -10.99 20.25 -7.08
C ALA A 386 -11.76 18.96 -7.41
N ARG A 387 -11.04 17.84 -7.57
CA ARG A 387 -11.68 16.53 -7.82
C ARG A 387 -12.45 16.02 -6.60
N ILE A 388 -11.93 16.20 -5.39
CA ILE A 388 -12.65 15.89 -4.15
C ILE A 388 -13.98 16.65 -4.10
N ALA A 389 -13.98 17.95 -4.42
CA ALA A 389 -15.18 18.78 -4.47
C ALA A 389 -16.21 18.25 -5.50
N SER A 390 -15.74 17.86 -6.70
CA SER A 390 -16.58 17.24 -7.73
C SER A 390 -17.20 15.92 -7.26
N CYS A 391 -16.40 15.03 -6.64
CA CYS A 391 -16.91 13.78 -6.06
C CYS A 391 -18.01 14.05 -5.01
N GLY A 392 -17.81 15.06 -4.16
CA GLY A 392 -18.80 15.45 -3.15
C GLY A 392 -20.12 15.94 -3.77
N GLN A 393 -20.07 16.67 -4.86
CA GLN A 393 -21.28 17.10 -5.59
C GLN A 393 -22.06 15.88 -6.11
N VAL A 394 -21.37 14.94 -6.74
CA VAL A 394 -21.98 13.72 -7.27
C VAL A 394 -22.58 12.87 -6.16
N LEU A 395 -21.86 12.65 -5.08
CA LEU A 395 -22.32 11.86 -3.93
C LEU A 395 -23.57 12.46 -3.29
N ARG A 396 -23.63 13.79 -3.13
CA ARG A 396 -24.83 14.48 -2.61
C ARG A 396 -26.03 14.39 -3.55
N ALA A 397 -25.81 14.44 -4.87
CA ALA A 397 -26.88 14.34 -5.85
C ALA A 397 -27.47 12.92 -5.95
N CYS A 398 -26.67 11.90 -5.64
CA CYS A 398 -27.07 10.49 -5.74
C CYS A 398 -27.67 9.92 -4.45
N VAL A 399 -27.76 10.67 -3.35
CA VAL A 399 -28.40 10.27 -2.09
C VAL A 399 -29.83 10.80 -2.01
N PRO A 400 -30.84 10.08 -2.54
CA PRO A 400 -32.19 10.10 -2.01
C PRO A 400 -32.33 8.88 -1.11
N GLY A 401 -32.46 9.07 0.18
CA GLY A 401 -33.09 8.26 1.20
C GLY A 401 -33.49 6.79 0.97
N ALA A 402 -32.69 5.96 0.30
CA ALA A 402 -32.94 4.52 0.22
C ALA A 402 -31.60 3.79 0.03
N ALA A 403 -31.18 3.09 1.08
CA ALA A 403 -30.16 2.07 0.96
C ALA A 403 -30.63 1.03 -0.09
N PRO A 404 -29.79 0.62 -1.07
CA PRO A 404 -30.09 -0.53 -1.89
C PRO A 404 -30.13 -1.75 -0.97
N ALA A 405 -31.26 -2.44 -0.98
CA ALA A 405 -31.42 -3.70 -0.27
C ALA A 405 -30.40 -4.72 -0.80
N HIS A 406 -29.33 -4.95 -0.06
CA HIS A 406 -28.44 -6.06 -0.29
C HIS A 406 -29.16 -7.35 0.09
N GLY A 407 -29.63 -8.12 -0.89
CA GLY A 407 -30.26 -9.40 -0.62
C GLY A 407 -31.12 -9.92 -1.75
N GLY A 408 -30.55 -10.11 -2.94
CA GLY A 408 -31.15 -10.99 -3.95
C GLY A 408 -30.23 -12.19 -4.20
N PRO A 409 -30.74 -13.37 -4.54
CA PRO A 409 -29.92 -14.55 -4.78
C PRO A 409 -28.98 -14.26 -5.95
N THR A 410 -27.68 -14.40 -5.70
CA THR A 410 -26.65 -14.36 -6.73
C THR A 410 -26.86 -15.55 -7.65
N LEU A 411 -27.50 -15.35 -8.79
CA LEU A 411 -27.49 -16.32 -9.86
C LEU A 411 -26.03 -16.48 -10.31
N ALA A 412 -25.41 -17.60 -9.98
CA ALA A 412 -24.13 -18.01 -10.54
C ALA A 412 -24.36 -18.27 -12.04
N ILE A 413 -24.14 -17.24 -12.85
CA ILE A 413 -24.06 -17.40 -14.31
C ILE A 413 -22.62 -17.78 -14.59
N GLU A 414 -22.39 -19.02 -15.01
CA GLU A 414 -21.10 -19.42 -15.60
C GLU A 414 -20.86 -18.52 -16.82
N CYS A 415 -19.92 -17.58 -16.68
CA CYS A 415 -19.56 -16.65 -17.74
C CYS A 415 -18.69 -17.37 -18.77
N ALA A 416 -19.28 -17.79 -19.88
CA ALA A 416 -18.51 -18.09 -21.09
C ALA A 416 -17.74 -16.83 -21.54
N SER A 417 -16.50 -17.00 -21.94
CA SER A 417 -15.57 -15.92 -22.36
C SER A 417 -15.89 -15.31 -23.73
N GLU A 418 -17.09 -15.51 -24.26
CA GLU A 418 -17.50 -15.07 -25.59
C GLU A 418 -17.89 -13.58 -25.59
N GLY A 419 -17.33 -12.81 -26.56
CA GLY A 419 -17.67 -11.43 -26.83
C GLY A 419 -16.87 -10.39 -26.05
N GLY A 420 -15.65 -10.69 -25.66
CA GLY A 420 -14.68 -9.71 -25.18
C GLY A 420 -14.17 -8.83 -26.32
N LEU A 421 -14.05 -7.51 -26.07
CA LEU A 421 -13.48 -6.54 -27.00
C LEU A 421 -12.35 -5.81 -26.26
N SER A 422 -11.14 -5.87 -26.81
CA SER A 422 -9.99 -5.14 -26.26
C SER A 422 -10.11 -3.64 -26.54
N ALA A 423 -9.44 -2.81 -25.73
CA ALA A 423 -9.45 -1.37 -25.94
C ALA A 423 -8.89 -0.97 -27.31
N ASP A 424 -7.83 -1.61 -27.77
CA ASP A 424 -7.19 -1.37 -29.07
C ASP A 424 -8.12 -1.69 -30.26
N ALA A 425 -9.10 -2.56 -30.06
CA ALA A 425 -10.05 -2.96 -31.08
C ALA A 425 -11.32 -2.07 -31.16
N LEU A 426 -11.47 -1.10 -30.24
CA LEU A 426 -12.67 -0.26 -30.17
C LEU A 426 -12.87 0.59 -31.43
N ASP A 427 -11.83 1.26 -31.91
CA ASP A 427 -11.91 2.13 -33.08
C ASP A 427 -12.31 1.34 -34.33
N ASP A 428 -11.66 0.21 -34.59
CA ASP A 428 -12.00 -0.70 -35.67
C ASP A 428 -13.42 -1.26 -35.53
N PHE A 429 -13.84 -1.53 -34.31
CA PHE A 429 -15.19 -2.01 -34.03
C PHE A 429 -16.23 -0.95 -34.39
N PHE A 430 -16.05 0.31 -33.99
CA PHE A 430 -16.98 1.40 -34.31
C PHE A 430 -16.97 1.76 -35.79
N GLN A 431 -15.84 1.62 -36.50
CA GLN A 431 -15.79 1.77 -37.94
C GLN A 431 -16.65 0.72 -38.67
N ARG A 432 -16.60 -0.53 -38.19
CA ARG A 432 -17.41 -1.64 -38.76
C ARG A 432 -18.87 -1.61 -38.31
N HIS A 433 -19.14 -0.99 -37.18
CA HIS A 433 -20.47 -0.89 -36.59
C HIS A 433 -20.82 0.55 -36.21
N PRO A 434 -21.07 1.45 -37.20
CA PRO A 434 -21.28 2.86 -36.91
C PRO A 434 -22.53 3.15 -36.05
N ASN A 435 -23.44 2.21 -35.94
CA ASN A 435 -24.63 2.30 -35.08
C ASN A 435 -24.45 1.64 -33.70
N ALA A 436 -23.22 1.18 -33.39
CA ALA A 436 -22.95 0.58 -32.09
C ALA A 436 -23.05 1.61 -30.96
N ARG A 437 -23.49 1.15 -29.79
CA ARG A 437 -23.64 1.99 -28.59
C ARG A 437 -22.73 1.52 -27.48
N MET A 438 -22.19 2.48 -26.73
CA MET A 438 -21.51 2.22 -25.47
C MET A 438 -22.52 2.25 -24.33
N VAL A 439 -22.44 1.26 -23.43
CA VAL A 439 -23.28 1.19 -22.22
C VAL A 439 -22.41 1.07 -21.00
N ASP A 440 -22.48 2.09 -20.15
CA ASP A 440 -21.82 2.09 -18.84
C ASP A 440 -22.71 1.38 -17.82
N VAL A 441 -22.23 0.25 -17.32
CA VAL A 441 -22.97 -0.55 -16.33
C VAL A 441 -22.53 -0.28 -14.89
N ARG A 442 -21.78 0.79 -14.68
CA ARG A 442 -21.43 1.30 -13.35
C ARG A 442 -22.61 2.02 -12.71
N ASP A 443 -22.53 2.24 -11.41
CA ASP A 443 -23.55 3.00 -10.69
C ASP A 443 -23.62 4.45 -11.19
N VAL A 444 -24.78 5.09 -11.01
CA VAL A 444 -25.02 6.45 -11.49
C VAL A 444 -23.96 7.43 -11.00
N ALA A 445 -23.55 7.31 -9.74
CA ALA A 445 -22.52 8.15 -9.16
C ALA A 445 -21.15 7.96 -9.84
N GLU A 446 -20.76 6.70 -10.14
CA GLU A 446 -19.53 6.41 -10.90
C GLU A 446 -19.57 7.02 -12.31
N HIS A 447 -20.70 6.87 -12.99
CA HIS A 447 -20.89 7.44 -14.33
C HIS A 447 -20.77 8.96 -14.33
N GLN A 448 -21.45 9.63 -13.41
CA GLN A 448 -21.43 11.10 -13.29
C GLN A 448 -20.04 11.63 -12.92
N ALA A 449 -19.34 10.94 -12.01
CA ALA A 449 -17.99 11.32 -11.61
C ALA A 449 -16.96 11.19 -12.76
N SER A 450 -17.20 10.29 -13.71
CA SER A 450 -16.27 10.03 -14.82
C SER A 450 -16.56 10.78 -16.11
N HIS A 451 -17.56 11.67 -16.14
CA HIS A 451 -18.03 12.30 -17.38
C HIS A 451 -16.91 12.98 -18.21
N ASN A 452 -15.86 13.49 -17.55
CA ASN A 452 -14.74 14.17 -18.20
C ASN A 452 -13.47 13.29 -18.32
N TRP A 453 -13.54 12.00 -17.92
CA TRP A 453 -12.35 11.16 -17.75
C TRP A 453 -12.39 9.83 -18.52
N LEU A 454 -13.41 9.64 -19.37
CA LEU A 454 -13.45 8.46 -20.22
C LEU A 454 -12.44 8.63 -21.38
N PRO A 455 -11.64 7.61 -21.68
CA PRO A 455 -10.59 7.68 -22.71
C PRO A 455 -11.16 7.86 -24.14
N TRP A 456 -12.46 7.60 -24.33
CA TRP A 456 -13.17 7.78 -25.60
C TRP A 456 -14.16 8.95 -25.50
N THR A 457 -13.79 10.09 -26.04
CA THR A 457 -14.62 11.29 -26.03
C THR A 457 -15.64 11.37 -27.17
N GLN A 458 -15.55 10.49 -28.17
CA GLN A 458 -16.36 10.55 -29.40
C GLN A 458 -17.70 9.82 -29.31
N VAL A 459 -17.94 9.00 -28.29
CA VAL A 459 -19.17 8.22 -28.14
C VAL A 459 -19.80 8.49 -26.79
N THR A 460 -21.01 9.04 -26.81
CA THR A 460 -21.80 9.21 -25.58
C THR A 460 -22.25 7.86 -25.05
N ALA A 461 -21.85 7.50 -23.85
CA ALA A 461 -22.24 6.26 -23.21
C ALA A 461 -23.60 6.41 -22.50
N LEU A 462 -24.51 5.46 -22.74
CA LEU A 462 -25.75 5.33 -21.97
C LEU A 462 -25.42 4.69 -20.61
N ASN A 463 -25.81 5.33 -19.50
CA ASN A 463 -25.64 4.70 -18.19
C ASN A 463 -26.84 3.82 -17.85
N VAL A 464 -26.60 2.53 -17.69
CA VAL A 464 -27.57 1.54 -17.22
C VAL A 464 -26.90 0.64 -16.18
N PRO A 465 -27.02 0.96 -14.89
CA PRO A 465 -26.40 0.18 -13.83
C PRO A 465 -26.75 -1.32 -13.91
N LEU A 466 -25.77 -2.18 -13.58
CA LEU A 466 -25.95 -3.63 -13.62
C LEU A 466 -27.18 -4.09 -12.82
N GLU A 467 -27.45 -3.48 -11.68
CA GLU A 467 -28.63 -3.80 -10.86
C GLU A 467 -29.94 -3.47 -11.59
N THR A 468 -29.99 -2.35 -12.31
CA THR A 468 -31.13 -2.01 -13.17
C THR A 468 -31.36 -3.10 -14.23
N LEU A 469 -30.28 -3.55 -14.88
CA LEU A 469 -30.36 -4.62 -15.88
C LEU A 469 -30.83 -5.95 -15.30
N ARG A 470 -30.55 -6.24 -14.05
CA ARG A 470 -31.02 -7.48 -13.37
C ARG A 470 -32.53 -7.49 -13.17
N HIS A 471 -33.09 -6.36 -12.80
CA HIS A 471 -34.50 -6.22 -12.42
C HIS A 471 -35.41 -5.76 -13.55
N ASN A 472 -34.94 -4.88 -14.39
CA ASN A 472 -35.71 -4.30 -15.47
C ASN A 472 -34.85 -4.01 -16.71
N MET A 473 -35.28 -4.45 -17.87
CA MET A 473 -34.60 -4.14 -19.14
C MET A 473 -35.12 -2.79 -19.65
N PRO A 474 -34.26 -1.77 -19.78
CA PRO A 474 -34.66 -0.53 -20.43
C PRO A 474 -35.09 -0.76 -21.88
N ALA A 475 -36.14 -0.05 -22.32
CA ALA A 475 -36.64 -0.16 -23.68
C ALA A 475 -35.53 0.15 -24.72
N ASP A 476 -34.61 1.06 -24.37
CA ASP A 476 -33.46 1.44 -25.17
C ASP A 476 -32.41 0.35 -25.39
N LEU A 477 -32.48 -0.78 -24.67
CA LEU A 477 -31.64 -1.96 -24.83
C LEU A 477 -32.42 -3.17 -25.34
N SER A 478 -33.60 -2.97 -25.93
CA SER A 478 -34.36 -4.04 -26.57
C SER A 478 -33.66 -4.56 -27.83
N GLN A 479 -34.04 -5.76 -28.31
CA GLN A 479 -33.44 -6.41 -29.49
C GLN A 479 -33.44 -5.58 -30.78
N ALA A 480 -34.23 -4.51 -30.83
CA ALA A 480 -34.33 -3.59 -31.99
C ALA A 480 -33.12 -2.64 -32.12
N PHE A 481 -32.26 -2.56 -31.11
CA PHE A 481 -31.06 -1.73 -31.13
C PHE A 481 -29.85 -2.52 -31.59
N GLY A 482 -29.01 -1.91 -32.44
CA GLY A 482 -27.81 -2.51 -33.05
C GLY A 482 -26.76 -3.01 -32.04
N PRO A 483 -25.51 -3.21 -32.44
CA PRO A 483 -24.44 -3.69 -31.61
C PRO A 483 -24.23 -2.87 -30.34
N VAL A 484 -24.02 -3.54 -29.20
CA VAL A 484 -23.83 -2.90 -27.88
C VAL A 484 -22.49 -3.30 -27.28
N VAL A 485 -21.69 -2.36 -26.85
CA VAL A 485 -20.46 -2.58 -26.08
C VAL A 485 -20.69 -2.14 -24.64
N MET A 486 -20.67 -3.07 -23.72
CA MET A 486 -20.82 -2.81 -22.29
C MET A 486 -19.46 -2.60 -21.65
N PHE A 487 -19.36 -1.60 -20.77
CA PHE A 487 -18.15 -1.39 -20.00
C PHE A 487 -18.43 -1.11 -18.53
N CYS A 488 -17.42 -1.36 -17.71
CA CYS A 488 -17.36 -0.96 -16.30
C CYS A 488 -15.90 -0.67 -15.93
N ARG A 489 -15.59 -0.51 -14.65
CA ARG A 489 -14.22 -0.23 -14.19
C ARG A 489 -13.20 -1.31 -14.59
N SER A 490 -13.47 -2.58 -14.35
CA SER A 490 -12.52 -3.72 -14.47
C SER A 490 -12.95 -4.83 -15.44
N GLY A 491 -14.02 -4.64 -16.18
CA GLY A 491 -14.58 -5.67 -17.07
C GLY A 491 -15.48 -6.71 -16.38
N ALA A 492 -15.48 -6.81 -15.04
CA ALA A 492 -16.25 -7.85 -14.33
C ALA A 492 -17.77 -7.65 -14.40
N ARG A 493 -18.25 -6.43 -14.07
CA ARG A 493 -19.69 -6.09 -14.14
C ARG A 493 -20.20 -6.07 -15.58
N SER A 494 -19.41 -5.57 -16.52
CA SER A 494 -19.80 -5.50 -17.94
C SER A 494 -19.89 -6.88 -18.58
N ARG A 495 -19.06 -7.84 -18.20
CA ARG A 495 -19.18 -9.26 -18.60
C ARG A 495 -20.48 -9.87 -18.13
N GLN A 496 -20.86 -9.64 -16.87
CA GLN A 496 -22.14 -10.11 -16.32
C GLN A 496 -23.33 -9.48 -17.05
N ALA A 497 -23.27 -8.17 -17.30
CA ALA A 497 -24.28 -7.43 -18.03
C ALA A 497 -24.45 -7.96 -19.46
N ALA A 498 -23.33 -8.19 -20.16
CA ALA A 498 -23.35 -8.77 -21.51
C ALA A 498 -23.98 -10.17 -21.52
N ALA A 499 -23.65 -11.02 -20.55
CA ALA A 499 -24.25 -12.35 -20.39
C ALA A 499 -25.77 -12.25 -20.14
N LEU A 500 -26.22 -11.33 -19.29
CA LEU A 500 -27.64 -11.06 -19.04
C LEU A 500 -28.41 -10.65 -20.30
N LEU A 501 -27.83 -9.75 -21.12
CA LEU A 501 -28.46 -9.34 -22.37
C LEU A 501 -28.55 -10.48 -23.38
N ARG A 502 -27.48 -11.27 -23.53
CA ARG A 502 -27.49 -12.44 -24.41
C ARG A 502 -28.53 -13.48 -23.97
N ALA A 503 -28.63 -13.75 -22.67
CA ALA A 503 -29.65 -14.65 -22.13
C ALA A 503 -31.09 -14.18 -22.42
N ARG A 504 -31.28 -12.87 -22.67
CA ARG A 504 -32.55 -12.26 -23.06
C ARG A 504 -32.73 -12.11 -24.58
N GLY A 505 -31.84 -12.74 -25.36
CA GLY A 505 -31.94 -12.82 -26.82
C GLY A 505 -31.22 -11.71 -27.61
N HIS A 506 -30.44 -10.85 -26.98
CA HIS A 506 -29.66 -9.84 -27.67
C HIS A 506 -28.37 -10.45 -28.22
N ALA A 507 -28.30 -10.70 -29.55
CA ALA A 507 -27.18 -11.45 -30.16
C ALA A 507 -25.87 -10.62 -30.32
N GLN A 508 -26.00 -9.28 -30.46
CA GLN A 508 -24.87 -8.40 -30.77
C GLN A 508 -24.44 -7.61 -29.55
N VAL A 509 -23.91 -8.30 -28.55
CA VAL A 509 -23.43 -7.71 -27.29
C VAL A 509 -21.98 -8.07 -27.02
N TRP A 510 -21.17 -7.08 -26.78
CA TRP A 510 -19.77 -7.19 -26.38
C TRP A 510 -19.56 -6.56 -25.01
N HIS A 511 -18.45 -6.88 -24.38
CA HIS A 511 -17.98 -6.19 -23.17
C HIS A 511 -16.52 -5.79 -23.33
N LEU A 512 -16.16 -4.62 -22.81
CA LEU A 512 -14.78 -4.13 -22.80
C LEU A 512 -13.94 -4.94 -21.81
N GLU A 513 -12.93 -5.63 -22.33
CA GLU A 513 -11.99 -6.41 -21.54
C GLU A 513 -11.13 -5.49 -20.69
N GLY A 514 -10.97 -5.80 -19.39
CA GLY A 514 -10.28 -4.94 -18.44
C GLY A 514 -11.00 -3.65 -18.08
N GLY A 515 -12.13 -3.34 -18.76
CA GLY A 515 -12.90 -2.13 -18.51
C GLY A 515 -12.13 -0.83 -18.77
N VAL A 516 -12.58 0.26 -18.17
CA VAL A 516 -11.94 1.60 -18.28
C VAL A 516 -10.49 1.54 -17.78
N ALA A 517 -10.21 0.77 -16.73
CA ALA A 517 -8.88 0.73 -16.11
C ALA A 517 -7.75 0.26 -17.05
N LEU A 518 -8.03 -0.64 -18.01
CA LEU A 518 -7.03 -1.05 -19.00
C LEU A 518 -7.12 -0.24 -20.30
N ALA A 519 -8.25 0.38 -20.60
CA ALA A 519 -8.41 1.24 -21.76
C ALA A 519 -7.61 2.55 -21.67
N GLU A 520 -7.30 3.00 -20.46
CA GLU A 520 -6.43 4.16 -20.20
C GLU A 520 -4.95 3.87 -20.51
N MET A 521 -4.56 2.61 -20.71
CA MET A 521 -3.18 2.19 -20.99
C MET A 521 -2.90 2.00 -22.49
N ALA A 522 -3.93 1.91 -23.31
CA ALA A 522 -3.84 1.78 -24.75
C ALA A 522 -3.79 3.17 -25.43
#